data_7f73df7165aa89234dd5c7144e625716
#
_entry.id   7f73df7165aa89234dd5c7144e625716
#
_cell.length_a   1.000
_cell.length_b   1.000
_cell.length_c   1.000
_cell.angle_alpha   90.00
_cell.angle_beta   90.00
_cell.angle_gamma   90.00
#
_symmetry.space_group_name_H-M   'P 1'
#
loop_
_entity.id
_entity.type
_entity.pdbx_description
1 polymer ?
#
loop_
_entity_poly.entity_id
_entity_poly.type
_entity_poly.pdbx_seq_one_letter_code
_entity_poly.pdbx_strand_id
1 'polypeptide(L)'
;MEYRKHTSLKDLAQALGVSIPTVSRALKDSPEISRELCTKAKELAKEMNYRPNPFAMSLRKNAPRIIGVIVPDIVTHFFASILNGIENMAIANGYFVIITTSHESYEHEKRNIENLVNMRVEGIIACLSQETTDFSHISALKDINMPLILFDRVCLTDQFSSVVADGAQSAQMATQHLLDNGSKRVAFIGGANHLDIVKKRKHGYLEALRDNRIPIEKELVVCRKIDYEEGKIATETLLSLPQPPDAILAMNDTLAFAAMEVIKSHGLRIPDDVAIIGYTDEQHANYVEPKLSAVSHQTYKMGEAACQLLIEQIKGDKTVRQVMIPTHLQIRESSIKK
;
A
#
# COMPACT_ATOMS: atom_id res chain seq x y z
N MET A 1 8.96 -18.05 31.97
CA MET A 1 9.78 -16.93 31.47
C MET A 1 9.52 -15.75 32.39
N GLU A 2 10.47 -15.39 33.26
CA GLU A 2 10.36 -14.17 34.04
C GLU A 2 10.50 -12.96 33.12
N TYR A 3 9.45 -12.16 33.03
CA TYR A 3 9.51 -10.86 32.36
C TYR A 3 10.56 -10.01 33.09
N ARG A 4 11.68 -9.68 32.44
CA ARG A 4 12.63 -8.69 32.95
C ARG A 4 11.87 -7.38 33.13
N LYS A 5 11.66 -7.02 34.42
CA LYS A 5 11.02 -5.78 34.82
C LYS A 5 11.87 -4.63 34.27
N HIS A 6 11.38 -3.93 33.26
CA HIS A 6 12.08 -2.76 32.73
C HIS A 6 12.14 -1.67 33.83
N THR A 7 13.35 -1.16 34.08
CA THR A 7 13.53 -0.03 34.98
C THR A 7 12.67 1.14 34.55
N SER A 8 11.87 1.66 35.47
CA SER A 8 10.96 2.78 35.24
C SER A 8 11.55 4.10 35.79
N LEU A 9 10.99 5.25 35.35
CA LEU A 9 11.30 6.55 35.97
C LEU A 9 11.01 6.57 37.46
N LYS A 10 10.05 5.77 37.96
CA LYS A 10 9.71 5.63 39.36
C LYS A 10 10.84 4.96 40.13
N ASP A 11 11.45 3.92 39.56
CA ASP A 11 12.57 3.21 40.18
C ASP A 11 13.81 4.13 40.31
N LEU A 12 14.10 4.93 39.27
CA LEU A 12 15.17 5.94 39.32
C LEU A 12 14.87 7.02 40.37
N ALA A 13 13.63 7.50 40.46
CA ALA A 13 13.21 8.50 41.41
C ALA A 13 13.36 7.99 42.86
N GLN A 14 13.00 6.74 43.09
CA GLN A 14 13.15 6.08 44.39
C GLN A 14 14.63 5.91 44.76
N ALA A 15 15.47 5.49 43.85
CA ALA A 15 16.91 5.30 44.07
C ALA A 15 17.65 6.63 44.31
N LEU A 16 17.21 7.73 43.69
CA LEU A 16 17.79 9.07 43.87
C LEU A 16 17.17 9.85 45.05
N GLY A 17 16.10 9.33 45.71
CA GLY A 17 15.40 10.01 46.77
C GLY A 17 14.70 11.31 46.34
N VAL A 18 14.30 11.42 45.07
CA VAL A 18 13.66 12.62 44.53
C VAL A 18 12.35 12.29 43.82
N SER A 19 11.57 13.31 43.44
CA SER A 19 10.31 13.10 42.72
C SER A 19 10.52 12.65 41.30
N ILE A 20 9.55 11.90 40.71
CA ILE A 20 9.55 11.50 39.30
C ILE A 20 9.71 12.72 38.35
N PRO A 21 9.02 13.86 38.53
CA PRO A 21 9.25 15.06 37.73
C PRO A 21 10.68 15.58 37.84
N THR A 22 11.32 15.54 39.02
CA THR A 22 12.71 15.96 39.23
C THR A 22 13.69 15.11 38.40
N VAL A 23 13.58 13.78 38.49
CA VAL A 23 14.41 12.88 37.68
C VAL A 23 14.21 13.12 36.18
N SER A 24 12.94 13.28 35.75
CA SER A 24 12.65 13.54 34.34
C SER A 24 13.25 14.85 33.80
N ARG A 25 13.35 15.88 34.65
CA ARG A 25 14.03 17.15 34.34
C ARG A 25 15.55 17.00 34.36
N ALA A 26 16.06 16.27 35.36
CA ALA A 26 17.49 15.99 35.50
C ALA A 26 18.07 15.26 34.27
N LEU A 27 17.37 14.23 33.79
CA LEU A 27 17.78 13.49 32.57
C LEU A 27 17.76 14.33 31.29
N LYS A 28 17.10 15.50 31.30
CA LYS A 28 17.01 16.45 30.17
C LYS A 28 17.88 17.69 30.34
N ASP A 29 18.76 17.71 31.33
CA ASP A 29 19.61 18.88 31.64
C ASP A 29 18.81 20.17 31.87
N SER A 30 17.63 20.07 32.50
CA SER A 30 16.82 21.26 32.76
C SER A 30 17.59 22.24 33.66
N PRO A 31 17.62 23.55 33.29
CA PRO A 31 18.31 24.56 34.09
C PRO A 31 17.76 24.71 35.54
N GLU A 32 16.57 24.20 35.81
CA GLU A 32 15.96 24.18 37.14
C GLU A 32 16.57 23.12 38.08
N ILE A 33 17.42 22.23 37.58
CA ILE A 33 18.02 21.12 38.33
C ILE A 33 19.54 21.33 38.42
N SER A 34 20.10 21.05 39.62
CA SER A 34 21.55 21.18 39.79
C SER A 34 22.33 20.24 38.87
N ARG A 35 23.49 20.71 38.38
CA ARG A 35 24.36 19.90 37.49
C ARG A 35 24.78 18.58 38.15
N GLU A 36 25.00 18.58 39.44
CA GLU A 36 25.35 17.38 40.23
C GLU A 36 24.23 16.33 40.13
N LEU A 37 22.97 16.73 40.35
CA LEU A 37 21.83 15.82 40.25
C LEU A 37 21.59 15.34 38.80
N CYS A 38 21.82 16.18 37.81
CA CYS A 38 21.74 15.77 36.39
C CYS A 38 22.78 14.67 36.10
N THR A 39 24.02 14.83 36.53
CA THR A 39 25.07 13.83 36.35
C THR A 39 24.73 12.52 37.06
N LYS A 40 24.37 12.56 38.33
CA LYS A 40 23.93 11.38 39.11
C LYS A 40 22.75 10.64 38.47
N ALA A 41 21.77 11.39 37.98
CA ALA A 41 20.60 10.79 37.32
C ALA A 41 20.96 10.05 36.04
N LYS A 42 21.88 10.60 35.21
CA LYS A 42 22.36 9.96 33.99
C LYS A 42 23.22 8.73 34.26
N GLU A 43 24.09 8.79 35.25
CA GLU A 43 24.91 7.65 35.64
C GLU A 43 24.05 6.51 36.16
N LEU A 44 23.11 6.78 37.04
CA LEU A 44 22.19 5.80 37.58
C LEU A 44 21.26 5.23 36.50
N ALA A 45 20.80 6.04 35.56
CA ALA A 45 20.01 5.58 34.43
C ALA A 45 20.77 4.60 33.55
N LYS A 46 22.07 4.84 33.32
CA LYS A 46 22.98 3.93 32.60
C LYS A 46 23.22 2.65 33.39
N GLU A 47 23.49 2.74 34.67
CA GLU A 47 23.72 1.58 35.57
C GLU A 47 22.47 0.67 35.65
N MET A 48 21.31 1.25 35.83
CA MET A 48 20.04 0.53 35.91
C MET A 48 19.46 0.15 34.53
N ASN A 49 20.19 0.40 33.44
CA ASN A 49 19.73 0.14 32.06
C ASN A 49 18.36 0.81 31.75
N TYR A 50 18.11 1.97 32.35
CA TYR A 50 16.89 2.72 32.08
C TYR A 50 16.89 3.24 30.65
N ARG A 51 15.85 2.90 29.90
CA ARG A 51 15.57 3.49 28.58
C ARG A 51 14.28 4.30 28.70
N PRO A 52 14.31 5.58 28.31
CA PRO A 52 13.09 6.35 28.22
C PRO A 52 12.08 5.58 27.34
N ASN A 53 10.89 5.35 27.85
CA ASN A 53 9.82 4.77 27.05
C ASN A 53 9.30 5.86 26.09
N PRO A 54 9.48 5.72 24.76
CA PRO A 54 9.00 6.73 23.80
C PRO A 54 7.49 6.98 23.93
N PHE A 55 6.71 5.93 24.19
CA PHE A 55 5.27 6.02 24.40
C PHE A 55 4.91 6.82 25.67
N ALA A 56 5.64 6.60 26.79
CA ALA A 56 5.42 7.38 28.01
C ALA A 56 5.92 8.84 27.88
N MET A 57 6.91 9.10 27.03
CA MET A 57 7.38 10.46 26.73
C MET A 57 6.41 11.22 25.84
N SER A 58 5.77 10.56 24.89
CA SER A 58 4.79 11.15 23.99
C SER A 58 3.50 11.53 24.71
N LEU A 59 3.06 10.71 25.69
CA LEU A 59 1.92 11.05 26.57
C LEU A 59 2.12 12.35 27.37
N ARG A 60 3.38 12.74 27.63
CA ARG A 60 3.71 14.01 28.31
C ARG A 60 3.78 15.24 27.38
N LYS A 61 3.94 15.04 26.08
CA LYS A 61 4.03 16.11 25.06
C LYS A 61 2.77 16.27 24.21
N ASN A 62 1.67 15.62 24.58
CA ASN A 62 0.38 15.61 23.87
C ASN A 62 0.34 15.00 22.48
N ALA A 63 1.39 14.33 21.99
CA ALA A 63 1.29 13.58 20.72
C ALA A 63 2.34 12.47 20.63
N PRO A 64 1.98 11.24 20.32
CA PRO A 64 2.89 10.10 20.28
C PRO A 64 3.83 10.09 19.06
N ARG A 65 3.69 11.01 18.08
CA ARG A 65 4.41 11.02 16.81
C ARG A 65 4.47 9.64 16.16
N ILE A 66 3.34 8.96 16.17
CA ILE A 66 3.16 7.64 15.56
C ILE A 66 2.08 7.75 14.50
N ILE A 67 2.35 7.20 13.34
CA ILE A 67 1.35 7.00 12.28
C ILE A 67 1.10 5.51 12.09
N GLY A 68 -0.16 5.15 11.82
CA GLY A 68 -0.55 3.80 11.49
C GLY A 68 -0.56 3.60 9.97
N VAL A 69 -0.15 2.43 9.50
CA VAL A 69 -0.27 2.04 8.10
C VAL A 69 -0.95 0.70 8.00
N ILE A 70 -1.99 0.61 7.16
CA ILE A 70 -2.74 -0.62 6.90
C ILE A 70 -2.56 -0.96 5.43
N VAL A 71 -2.04 -2.16 5.17
CA VAL A 71 -1.89 -2.72 3.81
C VAL A 71 -2.53 -4.10 3.73
N PRO A 72 -3.00 -4.53 2.56
CA PRO A 72 -3.52 -5.88 2.37
C PRO A 72 -2.49 -6.97 2.69
N ASP A 73 -1.26 -6.81 2.23
CA ASP A 73 -0.14 -7.69 2.51
C ASP A 73 1.21 -6.97 2.47
N ILE A 74 2.29 -7.63 2.88
CA ILE A 74 3.66 -7.11 2.85
C ILE A 74 4.60 -7.94 1.96
N VAL A 75 4.07 -8.98 1.31
CA VAL A 75 4.86 -9.93 0.53
C VAL A 75 5.13 -9.40 -0.87
N THR A 76 4.15 -8.65 -1.45
CA THR A 76 4.31 -8.11 -2.79
C THR A 76 5.27 -6.93 -2.81
N HIS A 77 6.09 -6.85 -3.83
CA HIS A 77 7.02 -5.73 -4.04
C HIS A 77 6.29 -4.38 -4.11
N PHE A 78 5.04 -4.38 -4.61
CA PHE A 78 4.19 -3.20 -4.68
C PHE A 78 4.02 -2.53 -3.31
N PHE A 79 3.49 -3.27 -2.33
CA PHE A 79 3.29 -2.72 -0.99
C PHE A 79 4.61 -2.47 -0.27
N ALA A 80 5.61 -3.35 -0.43
CA ALA A 80 6.94 -3.16 0.19
C ALA A 80 7.59 -1.84 -0.25
N SER A 81 7.51 -1.49 -1.53
CA SER A 81 8.05 -0.24 -2.07
C SER A 81 7.29 1.01 -1.58
N ILE A 82 5.96 0.93 -1.48
CA ILE A 82 5.13 2.02 -0.92
C ILE A 82 5.48 2.23 0.57
N LEU A 83 5.56 1.14 1.34
CA LEU A 83 5.93 1.18 2.76
C LEU A 83 7.30 1.83 2.97
N ASN A 84 8.28 1.53 2.12
CA ASN A 84 9.60 2.16 2.16
C ASN A 84 9.51 3.68 1.93
N GLY A 85 8.68 4.14 0.97
CA GLY A 85 8.43 5.57 0.75
C GLY A 85 7.76 6.25 1.96
N ILE A 86 6.75 5.58 2.57
CA ILE A 86 6.07 6.06 3.78
C ILE A 86 7.07 6.16 4.93
N GLU A 87 7.85 5.10 5.19
CA GLU A 87 8.78 5.03 6.32
C GLU A 87 9.86 6.12 6.23
N ASN A 88 10.49 6.27 5.06
CA ASN A 88 11.52 7.29 4.85
C ASN A 88 10.99 8.71 5.08
N MET A 89 9.80 9.02 4.55
CA MET A 89 9.16 10.32 4.75
C MET A 89 8.77 10.53 6.22
N ALA A 90 8.25 9.51 6.89
CA ALA A 90 7.88 9.55 8.31
C ALA A 90 9.10 9.82 9.20
N ILE A 91 10.20 9.06 9.01
CA ILE A 91 11.45 9.21 9.76
C ILE A 91 12.03 10.62 9.57
N ALA A 92 12.07 11.13 8.35
CA ALA A 92 12.55 12.48 8.05
C ALA A 92 11.76 13.58 8.78
N ASN A 93 10.49 13.31 9.12
CA ASN A 93 9.63 14.22 9.87
C ASN A 93 9.51 13.88 11.38
N GLY A 94 10.27 12.90 11.87
CA GLY A 94 10.33 12.51 13.29
C GLY A 94 9.15 11.68 13.75
N TYR A 95 8.51 10.94 12.85
CA TYR A 95 7.43 9.98 13.13
C TYR A 95 7.93 8.55 13.16
N PHE A 96 7.30 7.72 14.00
CA PHE A 96 7.39 6.27 13.95
C PHE A 96 6.21 5.71 13.16
N VAL A 97 6.43 4.59 12.48
CA VAL A 97 5.40 3.90 11.68
C VAL A 97 5.05 2.57 12.33
N ILE A 98 3.75 2.32 12.52
CA ILE A 98 3.21 1.01 12.88
C ILE A 98 2.53 0.46 11.63
N ILE A 99 3.03 -0.68 11.12
CA ILE A 99 2.46 -1.36 9.96
C ILE A 99 1.59 -2.52 10.44
N THR A 100 0.39 -2.62 9.88
CA THR A 100 -0.53 -3.74 10.10
C THR A 100 -1.03 -4.27 8.76
N THR A 101 -1.38 -5.56 8.71
CA THR A 101 -1.88 -6.21 7.50
C THR A 101 -3.34 -6.62 7.67
N SER A 102 -4.16 -6.36 6.67
CA SER A 102 -5.57 -6.78 6.66
C SER A 102 -5.76 -8.20 6.10
N HIS A 103 -4.74 -8.75 5.41
CA HIS A 103 -4.82 -10.04 4.72
C HIS A 103 -6.03 -10.13 3.77
N GLU A 104 -6.34 -9.03 3.09
CA GLU A 104 -7.48 -8.86 2.20
C GLU A 104 -8.86 -9.10 2.87
N SER A 105 -8.92 -9.07 4.22
CA SER A 105 -10.13 -9.30 5.01
C SER A 105 -10.69 -7.99 5.56
N TYR A 106 -11.99 -7.78 5.35
CA TYR A 106 -12.75 -6.65 5.90
C TYR A 106 -12.69 -6.61 7.43
N GLU A 107 -12.87 -7.75 8.10
CA GLU A 107 -12.85 -7.83 9.56
C GLU A 107 -11.47 -7.51 10.15
N HIS A 108 -10.39 -7.94 9.47
CA HIS A 108 -9.04 -7.58 9.91
C HIS A 108 -8.75 -6.10 9.68
N GLU A 109 -9.17 -5.53 8.55
CA GLU A 109 -9.04 -4.10 8.26
C GLU A 109 -9.72 -3.26 9.34
N LYS A 110 -10.98 -3.56 9.64
CA LYS A 110 -11.76 -2.88 10.68
C LYS A 110 -11.09 -2.95 12.04
N ARG A 111 -10.69 -4.16 12.47
CA ARG A 111 -9.99 -4.35 13.75
C ARG A 111 -8.65 -3.63 13.81
N ASN A 112 -7.90 -3.56 12.70
CA ASN A 112 -6.64 -2.83 12.64
C ASN A 112 -6.87 -1.33 12.83
N ILE A 113 -7.91 -0.76 12.21
CA ILE A 113 -8.30 0.64 12.43
C ILE A 113 -8.62 0.89 13.90
N GLU A 114 -9.47 0.06 14.51
CA GLU A 114 -9.83 0.18 15.93
C GLU A 114 -8.59 0.11 16.83
N ASN A 115 -7.66 -0.81 16.57
CA ASN A 115 -6.42 -0.94 17.34
C ASN A 115 -5.53 0.30 17.20
N LEU A 116 -5.35 0.83 15.98
CA LEU A 116 -4.53 2.03 15.75
C LEU A 116 -5.15 3.26 16.45
N VAL A 117 -6.48 3.42 16.40
CA VAL A 117 -7.20 4.48 17.12
C VAL A 117 -6.99 4.33 18.64
N ASN A 118 -7.11 3.11 19.19
CA ASN A 118 -6.89 2.83 20.61
C ASN A 118 -5.43 3.08 21.03
N MET A 119 -4.46 2.86 20.14
CA MET A 119 -3.05 3.20 20.34
C MET A 119 -2.78 4.70 20.24
N ARG A 120 -3.79 5.52 19.88
CA ARG A 120 -3.70 6.97 19.74
C ARG A 120 -2.66 7.39 18.71
N VAL A 121 -2.61 6.73 17.57
CA VAL A 121 -1.80 7.22 16.43
C VAL A 121 -2.28 8.61 15.99
N GLU A 122 -1.40 9.44 15.46
CA GLU A 122 -1.75 10.80 15.03
C GLU A 122 -2.49 10.82 13.68
N GLY A 123 -2.40 9.73 12.92
CA GLY A 123 -3.11 9.55 11.67
C GLY A 123 -2.87 8.17 11.07
N ILE A 124 -3.64 7.85 10.04
CA ILE A 124 -3.64 6.53 9.39
C ILE A 124 -3.43 6.69 7.88
N ILE A 125 -2.61 5.83 7.29
CA ILE A 125 -2.51 5.62 5.84
C ILE A 125 -3.05 4.22 5.55
N ALA A 126 -4.00 4.07 4.64
CA ALA A 126 -4.61 2.77 4.40
C ALA A 126 -4.84 2.46 2.91
N CYS A 127 -4.58 1.21 2.53
CA CYS A 127 -5.09 0.60 1.31
C CYS A 127 -6.21 -0.37 1.70
N LEU A 128 -7.37 -0.23 1.07
CA LEU A 128 -8.53 -1.05 1.41
C LEU A 128 -8.33 -2.51 0.99
N SER A 129 -8.89 -3.41 1.78
CA SER A 129 -8.98 -4.83 1.44
C SER A 129 -9.90 -5.04 0.25
N GLN A 130 -9.67 -6.09 -0.53
CA GLN A 130 -10.54 -6.41 -1.66
C GLN A 130 -11.93 -6.91 -1.24
N GLU A 131 -12.11 -7.33 0.01
CA GLU A 131 -13.42 -7.71 0.55
C GLU A 131 -14.26 -6.51 1.01
N THR A 132 -13.64 -5.34 1.17
CA THR A 132 -14.31 -4.16 1.74
C THR A 132 -15.36 -3.60 0.78
N THR A 133 -16.62 -3.71 1.18
CA THR A 133 -17.79 -3.15 0.49
C THR A 133 -18.58 -2.20 1.39
N ASP A 134 -18.45 -2.31 2.70
CA ASP A 134 -18.97 -1.38 3.70
C ASP A 134 -17.85 -0.46 4.19
N PHE A 135 -18.06 0.85 4.13
CA PHE A 135 -17.09 1.88 4.50
C PHE A 135 -17.42 2.56 5.83
N SER A 136 -18.32 2.00 6.63
CA SER A 136 -18.76 2.59 7.90
C SER A 136 -17.61 2.80 8.87
N HIS A 137 -16.67 1.84 8.96
CA HIS A 137 -15.47 1.92 9.82
C HIS A 137 -14.47 2.99 9.35
N ILE A 138 -14.43 3.29 8.04
CA ILE A 138 -13.65 4.40 7.47
C ILE A 138 -14.35 5.73 7.77
N SER A 139 -15.67 5.80 7.52
CA SER A 139 -16.47 7.01 7.76
C SER A 139 -16.43 7.46 9.23
N ALA A 140 -16.45 6.52 10.17
CA ALA A 140 -16.37 6.79 11.61
C ALA A 140 -15.08 7.54 12.03
N LEU A 141 -13.99 7.44 11.26
CA LEU A 141 -12.75 8.18 11.53
C LEU A 141 -12.94 9.70 11.41
N LYS A 142 -13.87 10.15 10.58
CA LYS A 142 -14.22 11.57 10.43
C LYS A 142 -14.87 12.12 11.71
N ASP A 143 -15.72 11.33 12.36
CA ASP A 143 -16.43 11.76 13.57
C ASP A 143 -15.49 12.03 14.74
N ILE A 144 -14.35 11.34 14.77
CA ILE A 144 -13.29 11.53 15.77
C ILE A 144 -12.15 12.44 15.29
N ASN A 145 -12.29 13.07 14.10
CA ASN A 145 -11.26 13.89 13.46
C ASN A 145 -9.91 13.20 13.30
N MET A 146 -9.89 11.89 13.04
CA MET A 146 -8.68 11.12 12.76
C MET A 146 -8.20 11.41 11.34
N PRO A 147 -6.98 11.96 11.13
CA PRO A 147 -6.40 12.13 9.81
C PRO A 147 -6.25 10.78 9.10
N LEU A 148 -6.78 10.67 7.87
CA LEU A 148 -6.72 9.47 7.05
C LEU A 148 -6.33 9.81 5.62
N ILE A 149 -5.35 9.09 5.10
CA ILE A 149 -5.01 9.08 3.67
C ILE A 149 -5.23 7.67 3.13
N LEU A 150 -6.03 7.58 2.07
CA LEU A 150 -6.20 6.34 1.34
C LEU A 150 -5.25 6.28 0.15
N PHE A 151 -4.78 5.11 -0.23
CA PHE A 151 -3.97 4.94 -1.43
C PHE A 151 -4.36 3.69 -2.21
N ASP A 152 -4.11 3.71 -3.50
CA ASP A 152 -4.40 2.64 -4.48
C ASP A 152 -5.89 2.27 -4.53
N ARG A 153 -6.40 1.58 -3.53
CA ARG A 153 -7.82 1.25 -3.37
C ARG A 153 -8.47 2.24 -2.42
N VAL A 154 -9.33 3.08 -2.96
CA VAL A 154 -9.87 4.25 -2.27
C VAL A 154 -11.40 4.24 -2.23
N CYS A 155 -11.96 4.91 -1.23
CA CYS A 155 -13.39 5.14 -1.08
C CYS A 155 -13.65 6.55 -0.55
N LEU A 156 -14.88 7.03 -0.55
CA LEU A 156 -15.30 8.30 0.06
C LEU A 156 -14.33 9.45 -0.29
N THR A 157 -13.98 9.56 -1.58
CA THR A 157 -12.95 10.51 -2.08
C THR A 157 -13.34 11.99 -1.97
N ASP A 158 -14.59 12.26 -1.67
CA ASP A 158 -15.12 13.57 -1.28
C ASP A 158 -14.88 13.92 0.19
N GLN A 159 -14.52 12.93 1.02
CA GLN A 159 -14.33 13.08 2.47
C GLN A 159 -12.89 12.86 2.91
N PHE A 160 -12.13 12.02 2.23
CA PHE A 160 -10.75 11.68 2.57
C PHE A 160 -9.80 11.92 1.41
N SER A 161 -8.63 12.46 1.73
CA SER A 161 -7.56 12.62 0.75
C SER A 161 -7.02 11.27 0.30
N SER A 162 -6.54 11.21 -0.93
CA SER A 162 -6.06 9.95 -1.48
C SER A 162 -4.89 10.13 -2.45
N VAL A 163 -4.11 9.05 -2.61
CA VAL A 163 -3.04 8.95 -3.60
C VAL A 163 -3.33 7.76 -4.50
N VAL A 164 -3.48 8.01 -5.79
CA VAL A 164 -3.87 7.00 -6.79
C VAL A 164 -3.02 7.11 -8.05
N ALA A 165 -3.04 6.08 -8.87
CA ALA A 165 -2.55 6.13 -10.25
C ALA A 165 -3.72 6.30 -11.24
N ASP A 166 -3.47 6.84 -12.43
CA ASP A 166 -4.50 6.90 -13.47
C ASP A 166 -4.72 5.52 -14.08
N GLY A 167 -5.66 4.78 -13.51
CA GLY A 167 -5.97 3.42 -13.94
C GLY A 167 -6.67 3.36 -15.31
N ALA A 168 -7.42 4.39 -15.71
CA ALA A 168 -8.13 4.38 -16.98
C ALA A 168 -7.17 4.67 -18.15
N GLN A 169 -6.43 5.76 -18.08
CA GLN A 169 -5.48 6.14 -19.10
C GLN A 169 -4.39 5.08 -19.30
N SER A 170 -3.87 4.54 -18.19
CA SER A 170 -2.82 3.51 -18.26
C SER A 170 -3.31 2.18 -18.86
N ALA A 171 -4.54 1.76 -18.58
CA ALA A 171 -5.12 0.56 -19.17
C ALA A 171 -5.43 0.77 -20.65
N GLN A 172 -5.91 1.95 -21.04
CA GLN A 172 -6.10 2.31 -22.45
C GLN A 172 -4.77 2.25 -23.21
N MET A 173 -3.70 2.85 -22.66
CA MET A 173 -2.35 2.83 -23.24
C MET A 173 -1.81 1.40 -23.38
N ALA A 174 -1.95 0.57 -22.35
CA ALA A 174 -1.48 -0.81 -22.37
C ALA A 174 -2.25 -1.67 -23.39
N THR A 175 -3.58 -1.50 -23.48
CA THR A 175 -4.42 -2.20 -24.46
C THR A 175 -4.07 -1.75 -25.87
N GLN A 176 -3.91 -0.43 -26.10
CA GLN A 176 -3.52 0.12 -27.39
C GLN A 176 -2.18 -0.46 -27.86
N HIS A 177 -1.20 -0.57 -26.96
CA HIS A 177 0.08 -1.18 -27.28
C HIS A 177 -0.06 -2.64 -27.75
N LEU A 178 -0.91 -3.46 -27.11
CA LEU A 178 -1.18 -4.83 -27.58
C LEU A 178 -1.77 -4.85 -28.99
N LEU A 179 -2.72 -3.96 -29.27
CA LEU A 179 -3.36 -3.83 -30.58
C LEU A 179 -2.35 -3.37 -31.65
N ASP A 180 -1.53 -2.37 -31.36
CA ASP A 180 -0.50 -1.84 -32.25
C ASP A 180 0.56 -2.89 -32.59
N ASN A 181 0.80 -3.86 -31.70
CA ASN A 181 1.70 -5.00 -31.91
C ASN A 181 1.00 -6.24 -32.51
N GLY A 182 -0.14 -6.05 -33.15
CA GLY A 182 -0.81 -7.04 -33.99
C GLY A 182 -1.79 -7.97 -33.26
N SER A 183 -2.06 -7.77 -31.97
CA SER A 183 -3.10 -8.52 -31.26
C SER A 183 -4.49 -8.06 -31.74
N LYS A 184 -5.39 -9.02 -31.89
CA LYS A 184 -6.75 -8.76 -32.42
C LYS A 184 -7.84 -9.06 -31.41
N ARG A 185 -7.56 -9.95 -30.47
CA ARG A 185 -8.50 -10.47 -29.50
C ARG A 185 -7.91 -10.37 -28.09
N VAL A 186 -7.94 -9.16 -27.53
CA VAL A 186 -7.35 -8.88 -26.23
C VAL A 186 -8.33 -9.21 -25.11
N ALA A 187 -7.92 -10.00 -24.12
CA ALA A 187 -8.69 -10.25 -22.91
C ALA A 187 -8.22 -9.37 -21.74
N PHE A 188 -9.11 -9.17 -20.77
CA PHE A 188 -8.83 -8.47 -19.52
C PHE A 188 -9.04 -9.41 -18.32
N ILE A 189 -8.00 -9.59 -17.51
CA ILE A 189 -8.09 -10.29 -16.23
C ILE A 189 -8.04 -9.24 -15.10
N GLY A 190 -9.17 -9.10 -14.38
CA GLY A 190 -9.35 -8.11 -13.32
C GLY A 190 -9.66 -8.72 -11.95
N GLY A 191 -9.65 -7.87 -10.94
CA GLY A 191 -10.09 -8.16 -9.58
C GLY A 191 -11.60 -8.03 -9.39
N ALA A 192 -12.06 -8.01 -8.13
CA ALA A 192 -13.47 -7.89 -7.79
C ALA A 192 -14.10 -6.61 -8.37
N ASN A 193 -15.24 -6.74 -9.04
CA ASN A 193 -15.89 -5.67 -9.80
C ASN A 193 -16.35 -4.45 -8.97
N HIS A 194 -16.47 -4.57 -7.64
CA HIS A 194 -16.84 -3.44 -6.78
C HIS A 194 -15.69 -2.44 -6.57
N LEU A 195 -14.44 -2.87 -6.71
CA LEU A 195 -13.26 -2.03 -6.53
C LEU A 195 -13.17 -0.96 -7.62
N ASP A 196 -12.99 0.30 -7.21
CA ASP A 196 -12.89 1.44 -8.11
C ASP A 196 -11.72 1.31 -9.10
N ILE A 197 -10.58 0.81 -8.62
CA ILE A 197 -9.41 0.57 -9.46
C ILE A 197 -9.68 -0.45 -10.57
N VAL A 198 -10.47 -1.50 -10.29
CA VAL A 198 -10.88 -2.49 -11.30
C VAL A 198 -11.79 -1.87 -12.35
N LYS A 199 -12.77 -1.06 -11.89
CA LYS A 199 -13.69 -0.34 -12.79
C LYS A 199 -12.92 0.59 -13.72
N LYS A 200 -11.97 1.36 -13.20
CA LYS A 200 -11.15 2.31 -13.98
C LYS A 200 -10.29 1.58 -15.01
N ARG A 201 -9.55 0.53 -14.61
CA ARG A 201 -8.70 -0.23 -15.55
C ARG A 201 -9.52 -0.93 -16.61
N LYS A 202 -10.64 -1.55 -16.22
CA LYS A 202 -11.58 -2.13 -17.18
C LYS A 202 -12.16 -1.09 -18.14
N HIS A 203 -12.49 0.10 -17.65
CA HIS A 203 -12.98 1.19 -18.51
C HIS A 203 -11.93 1.57 -19.56
N GLY A 204 -10.67 1.80 -19.18
CA GLY A 204 -9.61 2.11 -20.13
C GLY A 204 -9.37 1.02 -21.17
N TYR A 205 -9.39 -0.25 -20.75
CA TYR A 205 -9.35 -1.39 -21.67
C TYR A 205 -10.50 -1.34 -22.69
N LEU A 206 -11.74 -1.12 -22.24
CA LEU A 206 -12.90 -1.05 -23.12
C LEU A 206 -12.85 0.16 -24.06
N GLU A 207 -12.35 1.32 -23.60
CA GLU A 207 -12.18 2.50 -24.47
C GLU A 207 -11.18 2.23 -25.59
N ALA A 208 -10.04 1.59 -25.30
CA ALA A 208 -9.07 1.23 -26.35
C ALA A 208 -9.69 0.31 -27.42
N LEU A 209 -10.53 -0.67 -27.03
CA LEU A 209 -11.23 -1.51 -27.99
C LEU A 209 -12.22 -0.71 -28.85
N ARG A 210 -12.98 0.22 -28.22
CA ARG A 210 -13.93 1.09 -28.94
C ARG A 210 -13.23 1.99 -29.94
N ASP A 211 -12.13 2.64 -29.55
CA ASP A 211 -11.33 3.54 -30.40
C ASP A 211 -10.81 2.80 -31.63
N ASN A 212 -10.50 1.52 -31.49
CA ASN A 212 -10.05 0.65 -32.58
C ASN A 212 -11.19 -0.10 -33.28
N ARG A 213 -12.45 0.17 -32.93
CA ARG A 213 -13.65 -0.48 -33.52
C ARG A 213 -13.65 -2.01 -33.35
N ILE A 214 -13.06 -2.50 -32.27
CA ILE A 214 -13.03 -3.93 -31.93
C ILE A 214 -14.28 -4.27 -31.12
N PRO A 215 -15.04 -5.34 -31.48
CA PRO A 215 -16.20 -5.76 -30.72
C PRO A 215 -15.85 -6.12 -29.27
N ILE A 216 -16.68 -5.65 -28.33
CA ILE A 216 -16.52 -6.00 -26.93
C ILE A 216 -17.21 -7.36 -26.68
N GLU A 217 -16.41 -8.35 -26.33
CA GLU A 217 -16.85 -9.69 -26.01
C GLU A 217 -16.81 -9.87 -24.49
N LYS A 218 -17.97 -10.16 -23.89
CA LYS A 218 -18.09 -10.27 -22.43
C LYS A 218 -17.23 -11.40 -21.85
N GLU A 219 -17.07 -12.47 -22.59
CA GLU A 219 -16.26 -13.64 -22.21
C GLU A 219 -14.77 -13.36 -22.11
N LEU A 220 -14.28 -12.29 -22.74
CA LEU A 220 -12.89 -11.84 -22.66
C LEU A 220 -12.63 -10.97 -21.41
N VAL A 221 -13.63 -10.69 -20.61
CA VAL A 221 -13.50 -9.89 -19.39
C VAL A 221 -13.75 -10.78 -18.17
N VAL A 222 -12.68 -11.28 -17.57
CA VAL A 222 -12.74 -12.16 -16.40
C VAL A 222 -12.32 -11.40 -15.18
N CYS A 223 -13.23 -11.22 -14.21
CA CYS A 223 -12.98 -10.51 -12.97
C CYS A 223 -13.23 -11.46 -11.78
N ARG A 224 -12.17 -11.74 -11.02
CA ARG A 224 -12.15 -12.66 -9.87
C ARG A 224 -11.42 -12.02 -8.69
N LYS A 225 -11.02 -12.78 -7.66
CA LYS A 225 -10.12 -12.26 -6.61
C LYS A 225 -8.73 -11.98 -7.18
N ILE A 226 -8.03 -11.03 -6.55
CA ILE A 226 -6.65 -10.70 -6.92
C ILE A 226 -5.73 -11.64 -6.14
N ASP A 227 -5.54 -12.84 -6.67
CA ASP A 227 -4.54 -13.79 -6.17
C ASP A 227 -4.04 -14.69 -7.32
N TYR A 228 -2.98 -15.44 -7.05
CA TYR A 228 -2.28 -16.24 -8.06
C TYR A 228 -3.15 -17.37 -8.61
N GLU A 229 -3.85 -18.11 -7.75
CA GLU A 229 -4.69 -19.26 -8.17
C GLU A 229 -5.91 -18.79 -8.95
N GLU A 230 -6.53 -17.69 -8.56
CA GLU A 230 -7.63 -17.10 -9.32
C GLU A 230 -7.18 -16.57 -10.69
N GLY A 231 -5.93 -16.10 -10.79
CA GLY A 231 -5.30 -15.73 -12.05
C GLY A 231 -5.13 -16.93 -13.00
N LYS A 232 -4.74 -18.09 -12.45
CA LYS A 232 -4.68 -19.35 -13.22
C LYS A 232 -6.05 -19.78 -13.71
N ILE A 233 -7.05 -19.81 -12.83
CA ILE A 233 -8.43 -20.16 -13.19
C ILE A 233 -8.98 -19.23 -14.27
N ALA A 234 -8.72 -17.92 -14.16
CA ALA A 234 -9.15 -16.95 -15.15
C ALA A 234 -8.50 -17.22 -16.52
N THR A 235 -7.23 -17.54 -16.53
CA THR A 235 -6.48 -17.84 -17.78
C THR A 235 -6.94 -19.14 -18.41
N GLU A 236 -7.14 -20.21 -17.64
CA GLU A 236 -7.71 -21.46 -18.12
C GLU A 236 -9.10 -21.25 -18.75
N THR A 237 -9.93 -20.42 -18.11
CA THR A 237 -11.25 -20.05 -18.64
C THR A 237 -11.13 -19.38 -20.01
N LEU A 238 -10.19 -18.45 -20.17
CA LEU A 238 -9.96 -17.73 -21.42
C LEU A 238 -9.40 -18.62 -22.53
N LEU A 239 -8.44 -19.49 -22.20
CA LEU A 239 -7.83 -20.39 -23.18
C LEU A 239 -8.79 -21.53 -23.62
N SER A 240 -9.78 -21.85 -22.80
CA SER A 240 -10.81 -22.85 -23.13
C SER A 240 -11.93 -22.33 -24.02
N LEU A 241 -11.94 -21.04 -24.38
CA LEU A 241 -12.94 -20.48 -25.29
C LEU A 241 -12.78 -21.07 -26.71
N PRO A 242 -13.87 -21.22 -27.49
CA PRO A 242 -13.79 -21.70 -28.87
C PRO A 242 -12.84 -20.87 -29.76
N GLN A 243 -12.71 -19.61 -29.43
CA GLN A 243 -11.71 -18.68 -29.99
C GLN A 243 -10.98 -18.03 -28.79
N PRO A 244 -9.83 -18.55 -28.38
CA PRO A 244 -9.09 -17.99 -27.27
C PRO A 244 -8.51 -16.59 -27.60
N PRO A 245 -8.21 -15.75 -26.59
CA PRO A 245 -7.54 -14.48 -26.83
C PRO A 245 -6.11 -14.68 -27.32
N ASP A 246 -5.63 -13.73 -28.13
CA ASP A 246 -4.24 -13.66 -28.58
C ASP A 246 -3.41 -12.64 -27.77
N ALA A 247 -4.04 -11.98 -26.79
CA ALA A 247 -3.37 -11.15 -25.81
C ALA A 247 -4.18 -11.04 -24.51
N ILE A 248 -3.49 -10.78 -23.39
CA ILE A 248 -4.07 -10.59 -22.06
C ILE A 248 -3.50 -9.32 -21.44
N LEU A 249 -4.40 -8.42 -21.01
CA LEU A 249 -4.10 -7.36 -20.07
C LEU A 249 -4.49 -7.82 -18.68
N ALA A 250 -3.51 -8.11 -17.80
CA ALA A 250 -3.73 -8.46 -16.41
C ALA A 250 -3.67 -7.21 -15.54
N MET A 251 -4.60 -7.06 -14.60
CA MET A 251 -4.68 -5.85 -13.79
C MET A 251 -3.57 -5.69 -12.74
N ASN A 252 -2.76 -6.72 -12.51
CA ASN A 252 -1.52 -6.66 -11.71
C ASN A 252 -0.55 -7.76 -12.15
N ASP A 253 0.70 -7.69 -11.66
CA ASP A 253 1.74 -8.63 -12.05
C ASP A 253 1.52 -10.03 -11.50
N THR A 254 0.89 -10.18 -10.32
CA THR A 254 0.53 -11.49 -9.76
C THR A 254 -0.38 -12.29 -10.72
N LEU A 255 -1.42 -11.63 -11.24
CA LEU A 255 -2.31 -12.22 -12.24
C LEU A 255 -1.60 -12.47 -13.58
N ALA A 256 -0.66 -11.58 -13.96
CA ALA A 256 0.14 -11.75 -15.17
C ALA A 256 1.07 -12.96 -15.06
N PHE A 257 1.77 -13.14 -13.93
CA PHE A 257 2.63 -14.31 -13.72
C PHE A 257 1.84 -15.62 -13.70
N ALA A 258 0.66 -15.62 -13.08
CA ALA A 258 -0.25 -16.76 -13.12
C ALA A 258 -0.66 -17.10 -14.57
N ALA A 259 -1.00 -16.07 -15.36
CA ALA A 259 -1.34 -16.24 -16.76
C ALA A 259 -0.16 -16.77 -17.58
N MET A 260 1.07 -16.28 -17.35
CA MET A 260 2.27 -16.77 -18.03
C MET A 260 2.53 -18.26 -17.74
N GLU A 261 2.33 -18.71 -16.50
CA GLU A 261 2.45 -20.14 -16.15
C GLU A 261 1.47 -20.99 -16.93
N VAL A 262 0.19 -20.60 -16.94
CA VAL A 262 -0.87 -21.35 -17.64
C VAL A 262 -0.62 -21.38 -19.15
N ILE A 263 -0.32 -20.24 -19.78
CA ILE A 263 -0.03 -20.16 -21.22
C ILE A 263 1.09 -21.13 -21.59
N LYS A 264 2.19 -21.15 -20.82
CA LYS A 264 3.32 -22.04 -21.04
C LYS A 264 2.98 -23.52 -20.80
N SER A 265 2.16 -23.82 -19.81
CA SER A 265 1.73 -25.21 -19.54
C SER A 265 0.89 -25.80 -20.67
N HIS A 266 0.19 -24.95 -21.42
CA HIS A 266 -0.52 -25.31 -22.66
C HIS A 266 0.39 -25.40 -23.89
N GLY A 267 1.72 -25.22 -23.74
CA GLY A 267 2.68 -25.24 -24.85
C GLY A 267 2.60 -24.00 -25.77
N LEU A 268 1.88 -22.96 -25.36
CA LEU A 268 1.75 -21.71 -26.10
C LEU A 268 2.94 -20.80 -25.84
N ARG A 269 3.31 -20.03 -26.86
CA ARG A 269 4.45 -19.10 -26.80
C ARG A 269 3.97 -17.70 -26.41
N ILE A 270 4.74 -17.07 -25.53
CA ILE A 270 4.60 -15.66 -25.18
C ILE A 270 5.77 -14.93 -25.87
N PRO A 271 5.52 -13.91 -26.69
CA PRO A 271 4.24 -13.26 -26.98
C PRO A 271 3.55 -13.79 -28.24
N ASP A 272 4.17 -14.69 -29.02
CA ASP A 272 3.75 -15.01 -30.39
C ASP A 272 2.32 -15.56 -30.47
N ASP A 273 1.95 -16.51 -29.59
CA ASP A 273 0.61 -17.08 -29.54
C ASP A 273 -0.31 -16.25 -28.62
N VAL A 274 0.18 -15.83 -27.44
CA VAL A 274 -0.56 -14.97 -26.51
C VAL A 274 0.39 -13.91 -25.92
N ALA A 275 0.20 -12.65 -26.28
CA ALA A 275 0.92 -11.52 -25.69
C ALA A 275 0.37 -11.18 -24.31
N ILE A 276 1.22 -10.66 -23.39
CA ILE A 276 0.77 -10.32 -22.05
C ILE A 276 1.37 -9.02 -21.54
N ILE A 277 0.54 -8.23 -20.85
CA ILE A 277 0.96 -7.06 -20.10
C ILE A 277 0.40 -7.16 -18.68
N GLY A 278 1.26 -6.90 -17.69
CA GLY A 278 0.91 -6.75 -16.27
C GLY A 278 0.74 -5.31 -15.84
N TYR A 279 0.59 -5.14 -14.54
CA TYR A 279 0.57 -3.84 -13.85
C TYR A 279 1.43 -3.91 -12.61
N THR A 280 2.01 -2.80 -12.22
CA THR A 280 2.89 -2.52 -11.09
C THR A 280 4.37 -2.51 -11.42
N ASP A 281 4.81 -3.29 -12.41
CA ASP A 281 6.21 -3.42 -12.82
C ASP A 281 7.09 -3.89 -11.65
N GLU A 282 6.66 -5.00 -11.03
CA GLU A 282 7.42 -5.62 -9.95
C GLU A 282 8.78 -6.09 -10.42
N GLN A 283 9.75 -6.15 -9.52
CA GLN A 283 11.12 -6.56 -9.83
C GLN A 283 11.18 -7.93 -10.54
N HIS A 284 10.25 -8.85 -10.18
CA HIS A 284 10.14 -10.17 -10.80
C HIS A 284 9.83 -10.12 -12.30
N ALA A 285 9.23 -9.04 -12.81
CA ALA A 285 8.97 -8.84 -14.24
C ALA A 285 10.25 -8.91 -15.09
N ASN A 286 11.42 -8.62 -14.50
CA ASN A 286 12.72 -8.71 -15.15
C ASN A 286 13.37 -10.09 -15.08
N TYR A 287 12.86 -10.99 -14.24
CA TYR A 287 13.48 -12.31 -13.97
C TYR A 287 12.71 -13.46 -14.60
N VAL A 288 11.49 -13.23 -15.05
CA VAL A 288 10.71 -14.22 -15.81
C VAL A 288 11.12 -14.24 -17.28
N GLU A 289 10.86 -15.35 -17.96
CA GLU A 289 11.16 -15.55 -19.39
C GLU A 289 9.84 -15.84 -20.13
N PRO A 290 9.44 -15.05 -21.15
CA PRO A 290 10.02 -13.75 -21.52
C PRO A 290 9.79 -12.72 -20.42
N LYS A 291 10.60 -11.64 -20.39
CA LYS A 291 10.43 -10.55 -19.42
C LYS A 291 9.07 -9.89 -19.61
N LEU A 292 8.38 -9.65 -18.48
CA LEU A 292 7.02 -9.13 -18.48
C LEU A 292 6.98 -7.62 -18.77
N SER A 293 6.26 -7.23 -19.83
CA SER A 293 5.85 -5.85 -20.05
C SER A 293 4.79 -5.48 -19.02
N ALA A 294 4.88 -4.30 -18.43
CA ALA A 294 3.93 -3.88 -17.39
C ALA A 294 3.72 -2.36 -17.39
N VAL A 295 2.55 -1.95 -16.91
CA VAL A 295 2.33 -0.55 -16.51
C VAL A 295 3.10 -0.31 -15.22
N SER A 296 4.13 0.52 -15.29
CA SER A 296 4.98 0.84 -14.15
C SER A 296 4.36 1.93 -13.29
N HIS A 297 4.25 1.65 -11.99
CA HIS A 297 3.82 2.59 -10.97
C HIS A 297 5.02 3.11 -10.21
N GLN A 298 5.05 4.42 -9.93
CA GLN A 298 6.08 5.00 -9.08
C GLN A 298 5.73 4.78 -7.60
N THR A 299 5.73 3.50 -7.18
CA THR A 299 5.23 3.03 -5.88
C THR A 299 5.90 3.73 -4.70
N TYR A 300 7.22 3.92 -4.76
CA TYR A 300 7.95 4.67 -3.73
C TYR A 300 7.41 6.10 -3.59
N LYS A 301 7.21 6.81 -4.70
CA LYS A 301 6.65 8.18 -4.68
C LYS A 301 5.19 8.20 -4.22
N MET A 302 4.43 7.15 -4.47
CA MET A 302 3.07 7.01 -3.93
C MET A 302 3.11 6.98 -2.40
N GLY A 303 4.05 6.23 -1.82
CA GLY A 303 4.27 6.19 -0.37
C GLY A 303 4.71 7.53 0.20
N GLU A 304 5.69 8.21 -0.43
CA GLU A 304 6.13 9.55 -0.02
C GLU A 304 4.96 10.54 -0.04
N ALA A 305 4.16 10.57 -1.12
CA ALA A 305 3.03 11.47 -1.27
C ALA A 305 1.94 11.21 -0.24
N ALA A 306 1.64 9.93 0.06
CA ALA A 306 0.66 9.57 1.08
C ALA A 306 1.09 10.03 2.47
N CYS A 307 2.35 9.82 2.84
CA CYS A 307 2.88 10.25 4.12
C CYS A 307 2.96 11.78 4.22
N GLN A 308 3.36 12.46 3.15
CA GLN A 308 3.38 13.93 3.11
C GLN A 308 1.99 14.53 3.33
N LEU A 309 0.97 14.03 2.62
CA LEU A 309 -0.42 14.44 2.81
C LEU A 309 -0.91 14.21 4.24
N LEU A 310 -0.58 13.05 4.83
CA LEU A 310 -0.96 12.76 6.21
C LEU A 310 -0.32 13.76 7.18
N ILE A 311 0.97 14.04 7.03
CA ILE A 311 1.69 15.00 7.88
C ILE A 311 1.10 16.41 7.76
N GLU A 312 0.69 16.82 6.56
CA GLU A 312 0.01 18.10 6.34
C GLU A 312 -1.33 18.15 7.08
N GLN A 313 -2.13 17.07 7.03
CA GLN A 313 -3.39 16.98 7.78
C GLN A 313 -3.16 16.99 9.30
N ILE A 314 -2.16 16.28 9.81
CA ILE A 314 -1.79 16.31 11.22
C ILE A 314 -1.41 17.73 11.66
N LYS A 315 -0.75 18.51 10.78
CA LYS A 315 -0.40 19.92 11.04
C LYS A 315 -1.57 20.88 10.88
N GLY A 316 -2.77 20.41 10.51
CA GLY A 316 -4.01 21.19 10.48
C GLY A 316 -4.54 21.53 9.08
N ASP A 317 -3.93 21.08 7.99
CA ASP A 317 -4.51 21.21 6.66
C ASP A 317 -5.70 20.25 6.54
N LYS A 318 -6.91 20.80 6.40
CA LYS A 318 -8.17 20.03 6.26
C LYS A 318 -8.63 19.88 4.81
N THR A 319 -7.82 20.28 3.85
CA THR A 319 -8.18 20.23 2.43
C THR A 319 -8.18 18.79 1.95
N VAL A 320 -9.32 18.33 1.46
CA VAL A 320 -9.43 17.00 0.81
C VAL A 320 -8.85 17.11 -0.59
N ARG A 321 -7.83 16.27 -0.88
CA ARG A 321 -7.13 16.25 -2.17
C ARG A 321 -6.92 14.83 -2.66
N GLN A 322 -7.03 14.66 -3.98
CA GLN A 322 -6.55 13.44 -4.63
C GLN A 322 -5.26 13.76 -5.39
N VAL A 323 -4.18 13.08 -5.02
CA VAL A 323 -2.89 13.17 -5.73
C VAL A 323 -2.80 12.01 -6.70
N MET A 324 -2.58 12.34 -7.98
CA MET A 324 -2.39 11.35 -9.03
C MET A 324 -0.92 11.16 -9.32
N ILE A 325 -0.43 9.93 -9.15
CA ILE A 325 0.95 9.55 -9.47
C ILE A 325 0.99 9.08 -10.93
N PRO A 326 1.87 9.66 -11.76
CA PRO A 326 1.95 9.28 -13.16
C PRO A 326 2.46 7.84 -13.33
N THR A 327 1.94 7.17 -14.34
CA THR A 327 2.35 5.83 -14.77
C THR A 327 2.99 5.87 -16.15
N HIS A 328 3.75 4.84 -16.49
CA HIS A 328 4.26 4.66 -17.86
C HIS A 328 4.26 3.16 -18.21
N LEU A 329 4.22 2.86 -19.49
CA LEU A 329 4.31 1.48 -19.96
C LEU A 329 5.78 1.09 -20.14
N GLN A 330 6.23 0.11 -19.35
CA GLN A 330 7.52 -0.52 -19.49
C GLN A 330 7.38 -1.70 -20.47
N ILE A 331 7.86 -1.50 -21.69
CA ILE A 331 7.77 -2.51 -22.75
C ILE A 331 8.93 -3.49 -22.64
N ARG A 332 8.63 -4.80 -22.69
CA ARG A 332 9.57 -5.91 -22.70
C ARG A 332 9.11 -7.00 -23.68
N GLU A 333 9.73 -8.17 -23.61
CA GLU A 333 9.52 -9.24 -24.60
C GLU A 333 8.10 -9.82 -24.63
N SER A 334 7.37 -9.82 -23.49
CA SER A 334 6.07 -10.49 -23.35
C SER A 334 4.94 -9.87 -24.17
N SER A 335 5.13 -8.67 -24.73
CA SER A 335 4.09 -7.96 -25.50
C SER A 335 4.49 -7.57 -26.93
N ILE A 336 5.70 -7.93 -27.37
CA ILE A 336 6.20 -7.62 -28.72
C ILE A 336 6.18 -8.88 -29.55
N LYS A 337 5.13 -9.09 -30.36
CA LYS A 337 5.05 -10.20 -31.36
C LYS A 337 6.09 -10.00 -32.43
N LYS A 338 6.72 -11.12 -32.87
CA LYS A 338 7.72 -11.14 -33.97
C LYS A 338 7.08 -11.36 -35.31
#